data_e7d080455a3d69b1c364e847af272629
#
_entry.id   e7d080455a3d69b1c364e847af272629
#
_cell.length_a   1.000
_cell.length_b   1.000
_cell.length_c   1.000
_cell.angle_alpha   90.00
_cell.angle_beta   90.00
_cell.angle_gamma   90.00
#
_symmetry.space_group_name_H-M   'P 1'
#
loop_
_entity.id
_entity.type
_entity.pdbx_description
1 polymer ?
#
loop_
_entity_poly.entity_id
_entity_poly.type
_entity_poly.pdbx_seq_one_letter_code
_entity_poly.pdbx_strand_id
1 'polypeptide(L)'
;MIRYSLKLLLAASLLAGGGAAAALPGSAQAAAATSAPIQILLDGYPLSSTVNPVIVQNTTLVPFRTISEALGVSVTWSSATKTIQAVKGSGAERTEVVLTLNSKQAIVNGKKVQLTVAPRSISGNTVIPLSFFSQQFGAGVAWDQATKTVSIHSPQKRMYTLGFYALSSISDASAISSLDAVAFGWSRIDENGQFTLSGKDFKLPQPLGDITADSLIEDAAEAGTTPYLMVYSSDVKGELTKIVEEADARNKAISDIIAAAQDKSYSGIMLDFEGLGLTTDKQATRVSYNAFVKQLAQEAKAAGLKVALALHPLNSSYQGYDYKSLGQMVDEIVIMAYDYQTKSSSDTAAAANPEPIAKVDEAIRLALQNTDKDKLILGLNLHSENADSVTKLIGLAKRYDLKGIALWRLGLISSDEWNSIRQSVEFKS
;
A
#
# COMPACT_ATOMS: atom_id res chain seq x y z
N MET A 1 16.35 -50.21 26.28
CA MET A 1 15.63 -51.51 26.23
C MET A 1 14.27 -51.18 25.65
N ILE A 2 13.82 -51.59 24.51
CA ILE A 2 13.73 -52.86 23.79
C ILE A 2 13.76 -52.57 22.30
N ARG A 3 14.60 -53.37 21.59
CA ARG A 3 14.67 -53.49 20.13
C ARG A 3 13.53 -54.45 19.65
N TYR A 4 13.15 -54.32 18.36
CA TYR A 4 12.83 -55.45 17.42
C TYR A 4 12.48 -54.80 16.08
N SER A 5 13.26 -54.92 15.07
CA SER A 5 13.66 -56.03 14.15
C SER A 5 12.73 -56.13 12.94
N LEU A 6 13.32 -55.78 11.86
CA LEU A 6 13.34 -56.22 10.45
C LEU A 6 12.68 -57.59 10.15
N LYS A 7 11.86 -57.70 9.12
CA LYS A 7 11.72 -58.91 8.28
C LYS A 7 11.52 -58.55 6.80
N LEU A 8 12.55 -58.89 6.04
CA LEU A 8 12.59 -59.14 4.61
C LEU A 8 11.83 -60.44 4.31
N LEU A 9 11.10 -60.49 3.19
CA LEU A 9 10.74 -61.77 2.52
C LEU A 9 10.82 -61.58 1.01
N LEU A 10 11.85 -62.18 0.43
CA LEU A 10 11.98 -62.53 -0.98
C LEU A 10 11.12 -63.78 -1.27
N ALA A 11 10.47 -63.87 -2.41
CA ALA A 11 10.23 -65.09 -3.09
C ALA A 11 10.07 -64.87 -4.60
N ALA A 12 10.73 -65.72 -5.31
CA ALA A 12 11.10 -65.68 -6.71
C ALA A 12 10.05 -66.30 -7.65
N SER A 13 10.09 -65.86 -8.88
CA SER A 13 10.00 -66.53 -10.21
C SER A 13 9.11 -67.74 -10.44
N LEU A 14 8.33 -67.70 -11.54
CA LEU A 14 8.30 -68.76 -12.55
C LEU A 14 7.78 -68.24 -13.93
N LEU A 15 8.54 -68.64 -14.97
CA LEU A 15 8.28 -68.48 -16.37
C LEU A 15 7.07 -69.33 -16.86
N ALA A 16 6.38 -68.86 -17.87
CA ALA A 16 6.11 -69.58 -19.11
C ALA A 16 5.23 -68.83 -20.12
N GLY A 17 5.71 -68.75 -21.36
CA GLY A 17 4.88 -69.08 -22.52
C GLY A 17 4.31 -67.94 -23.35
N GLY A 18 5.01 -67.52 -24.36
CA GLY A 18 4.68 -67.40 -25.78
C GLY A 18 3.39 -66.68 -26.22
N GLY A 19 3.57 -65.55 -26.96
CA GLY A 19 2.53 -64.97 -27.75
C GLY A 19 3.06 -63.66 -28.41
N ALA A 20 3.63 -63.78 -29.61
CA ALA A 20 4.03 -62.63 -30.42
C ALA A 20 2.77 -61.93 -30.97
N ALA A 21 2.39 -60.82 -30.37
CA ALA A 21 1.47 -59.88 -30.99
C ALA A 21 2.28 -58.68 -31.50
N ALA A 22 2.29 -58.49 -32.80
CA ALA A 22 2.90 -57.33 -33.46
C ALA A 22 2.19 -56.05 -33.00
N ALA A 23 2.85 -55.26 -32.15
CA ALA A 23 2.39 -53.95 -31.79
C ALA A 23 2.67 -52.99 -32.96
N LEU A 24 1.62 -52.45 -33.55
CA LEU A 24 1.67 -51.29 -34.42
C LEU A 24 2.31 -50.10 -33.67
N PRO A 25 3.16 -49.30 -34.31
CA PRO A 25 3.69 -48.11 -33.64
C PRO A 25 2.54 -47.15 -33.40
N GLY A 26 2.11 -47.03 -32.14
CA GLY A 26 1.22 -45.99 -31.68
C GLY A 26 1.91 -44.65 -31.94
N SER A 27 1.31 -43.82 -32.79
CA SER A 27 1.69 -42.41 -32.94
C SER A 27 1.63 -41.79 -31.55
N ALA A 28 2.80 -41.55 -30.94
CA ALA A 28 2.93 -40.67 -29.79
C ALA A 28 2.49 -39.28 -30.23
N GLN A 29 1.26 -38.98 -29.96
CA GLN A 29 0.74 -37.62 -30.09
C GLN A 29 1.49 -36.78 -29.07
N ALA A 30 2.48 -36.01 -29.55
CA ALA A 30 3.20 -35.07 -28.71
C ALA A 30 2.13 -34.15 -28.12
N ALA A 31 1.88 -34.29 -26.82
CA ALA A 31 1.07 -33.34 -26.09
C ALA A 31 1.72 -31.98 -26.33
N ALA A 32 1.03 -31.10 -27.02
CA ALA A 32 1.47 -29.73 -27.22
C ALA A 32 1.72 -29.16 -25.82
N ALA A 33 2.98 -28.90 -25.50
CA ALA A 33 3.35 -28.23 -24.25
C ALA A 33 2.64 -26.88 -24.27
N THR A 34 1.56 -26.75 -23.52
CA THR A 34 0.89 -25.49 -23.31
C THR A 34 1.90 -24.59 -22.63
N SER A 35 2.45 -23.66 -23.40
CA SER A 35 3.41 -22.70 -22.86
C SER A 35 2.74 -21.95 -21.71
N ALA A 36 3.43 -21.85 -20.56
CA ALA A 36 2.92 -21.10 -19.42
C ALA A 36 2.42 -19.71 -19.86
N PRO A 37 1.27 -19.26 -19.36
CA PRO A 37 0.71 -17.95 -19.73
C PRO A 37 1.69 -16.83 -19.37
N ILE A 38 1.71 -15.78 -20.18
CA ILE A 38 2.51 -14.59 -19.89
C ILE A 38 1.92 -13.89 -18.69
N GLN A 39 2.75 -13.66 -17.67
CA GLN A 39 2.38 -12.90 -16.48
C GLN A 39 2.71 -11.43 -16.66
N ILE A 40 1.85 -10.53 -16.18
CA ILE A 40 2.14 -9.10 -16.08
C ILE A 40 2.27 -8.73 -14.61
N LEU A 41 3.38 -8.10 -14.27
CA LEU A 41 3.58 -7.44 -12.97
C LEU A 41 3.57 -5.93 -13.19
N LEU A 42 2.85 -5.21 -12.35
CA LEU A 42 2.94 -3.75 -12.23
C LEU A 42 3.53 -3.43 -10.87
N ASP A 43 4.68 -2.77 -10.87
CA ASP A 43 5.47 -2.46 -9.67
C ASP A 43 5.71 -3.73 -8.80
N GLY A 44 6.01 -4.86 -9.47
CA GLY A 44 6.29 -6.14 -8.82
C GLY A 44 5.08 -6.93 -8.32
N TYR A 45 3.84 -6.45 -8.47
CA TYR A 45 2.63 -7.16 -8.06
C TYR A 45 1.78 -7.56 -9.28
N PRO A 46 1.20 -8.78 -9.30
CA PRO A 46 0.42 -9.28 -10.42
C PRO A 46 -0.70 -8.32 -10.86
N LEU A 47 -0.77 -8.07 -12.15
CA LEU A 47 -1.86 -7.33 -12.78
C LEU A 47 -2.81 -8.31 -13.47
N SER A 48 -3.97 -8.53 -12.85
CA SER A 48 -5.00 -9.41 -13.42
C SER A 48 -5.55 -8.82 -14.72
N SER A 49 -5.69 -9.64 -15.73
CA SER A 49 -6.21 -9.24 -17.03
C SER A 49 -7.28 -10.21 -17.53
N THR A 50 -8.30 -9.70 -18.19
CA THR A 50 -9.38 -10.50 -18.80
C THR A 50 -8.93 -11.32 -19.99
N VAL A 51 -7.82 -10.92 -20.65
CA VAL A 51 -7.21 -11.62 -21.78
C VAL A 51 -5.72 -11.70 -21.55
N ASN A 52 -5.15 -12.87 -21.78
CA ASN A 52 -3.72 -13.07 -21.64
C ASN A 52 -2.95 -12.24 -22.69
N PRO A 53 -1.79 -11.67 -22.34
CA PRO A 53 -0.87 -11.08 -23.29
C PRO A 53 -0.48 -12.07 -24.38
N VAL A 54 -0.23 -11.57 -25.57
CA VAL A 54 0.23 -12.39 -26.70
C VAL A 54 1.48 -11.78 -27.33
N ILE A 55 2.37 -12.62 -27.84
CA ILE A 55 3.55 -12.17 -28.57
C ILE A 55 3.28 -12.28 -30.08
N VAL A 56 3.40 -11.17 -30.79
CA VAL A 56 3.23 -11.09 -32.25
C VAL A 56 4.43 -10.36 -32.85
N GLN A 57 5.15 -11.01 -33.75
CA GLN A 57 6.35 -10.42 -34.38
C GLN A 57 7.34 -9.85 -33.34
N ASN A 58 7.67 -10.63 -32.31
CA ASN A 58 8.55 -10.23 -31.19
C ASN A 58 8.04 -9.02 -30.39
N THR A 59 6.78 -8.67 -30.50
CA THR A 59 6.16 -7.57 -29.73
C THR A 59 5.09 -8.13 -28.81
N THR A 60 5.18 -7.83 -27.52
CA THR A 60 4.14 -8.19 -26.57
C THR A 60 2.95 -7.24 -26.70
N LEU A 61 1.80 -7.82 -27.00
CA LEU A 61 0.52 -7.12 -27.02
C LEU A 61 -0.22 -7.42 -25.72
N VAL A 62 -0.73 -6.37 -25.09
CA VAL A 62 -1.42 -6.44 -23.78
C VAL A 62 -2.81 -5.84 -23.89
N PRO A 63 -3.76 -6.30 -23.04
CA PRO A 63 -5.09 -5.70 -22.96
C PRO A 63 -4.99 -4.23 -22.59
N PHE A 64 -5.46 -3.39 -23.47
CA PHE A 64 -5.29 -1.95 -23.40
C PHE A 64 -5.91 -1.35 -22.14
N ARG A 65 -7.18 -1.66 -21.86
CA ARG A 65 -7.92 -1.09 -20.73
C ARG A 65 -7.23 -1.38 -19.39
N THR A 66 -6.89 -2.63 -19.15
CA THR A 66 -6.26 -3.06 -17.89
C THR A 66 -4.98 -2.30 -17.58
N ILE A 67 -4.09 -2.15 -18.58
CA ILE A 67 -2.82 -1.42 -18.39
C ILE A 67 -3.06 0.08 -18.22
N SER A 68 -3.99 0.63 -18.98
CA SER A 68 -4.30 2.07 -18.92
C SER A 68 -4.86 2.47 -17.57
N GLU A 69 -5.86 1.76 -17.09
CA GLU A 69 -6.48 2.02 -15.78
C GLU A 69 -5.44 1.90 -14.66
N ALA A 70 -4.59 0.88 -14.71
CA ALA A 70 -3.54 0.66 -13.72
C ALA A 70 -2.45 1.75 -13.72
N LEU A 71 -2.25 2.46 -14.83
CA LEU A 71 -1.33 3.61 -14.96
C LEU A 71 -2.03 4.97 -14.81
N GLY A 72 -3.29 5.00 -14.43
CA GLY A 72 -4.08 6.22 -14.30
C GLY A 72 -4.35 6.93 -15.63
N VAL A 73 -4.42 6.18 -16.74
CA VAL A 73 -4.70 6.69 -18.08
C VAL A 73 -6.19 6.51 -18.41
N SER A 74 -6.89 7.58 -18.69
CA SER A 74 -8.29 7.55 -19.13
C SER A 74 -8.40 7.02 -20.55
N VAL A 75 -9.37 6.10 -20.78
CA VAL A 75 -9.53 5.42 -22.07
C VAL A 75 -10.93 5.56 -22.59
N THR A 76 -11.05 5.97 -23.87
CA THR A 76 -12.32 6.01 -24.62
C THR A 76 -12.21 5.17 -25.89
N TRP A 77 -13.28 4.44 -26.21
CA TRP A 77 -13.40 3.68 -27.46
C TRP A 77 -14.46 4.28 -28.36
N SER A 78 -14.12 4.49 -29.63
CA SER A 78 -15.06 4.86 -30.68
C SER A 78 -15.29 3.68 -31.62
N SER A 79 -16.50 3.14 -31.63
CA SER A 79 -16.88 2.04 -32.54
C SER A 79 -16.99 2.50 -33.99
N ALA A 80 -17.36 3.77 -34.22
CA ALA A 80 -17.54 4.33 -35.57
C ALA A 80 -16.20 4.44 -36.32
N THR A 81 -15.14 4.90 -35.64
CA THR A 81 -13.81 5.08 -36.22
C THR A 81 -12.86 3.91 -35.93
N LYS A 82 -13.29 2.95 -35.09
CA LYS A 82 -12.44 1.85 -34.55
C LYS A 82 -11.17 2.36 -33.89
N THR A 83 -11.29 3.49 -33.18
CA THR A 83 -10.18 4.16 -32.50
C THR A 83 -10.29 4.05 -30.99
N ILE A 84 -9.13 4.02 -30.37
CA ILE A 84 -8.92 4.12 -28.92
C ILE A 84 -8.21 5.44 -28.67
N GLN A 85 -8.75 6.22 -27.76
CA GLN A 85 -8.10 7.43 -27.27
C GLN A 85 -7.70 7.21 -25.82
N ALA A 86 -6.42 7.44 -25.50
CA ALA A 86 -5.85 7.36 -24.17
C ALA A 86 -5.33 8.73 -23.78
N VAL A 87 -5.71 9.21 -22.57
CA VAL A 87 -5.33 10.54 -22.09
C VAL A 87 -4.83 10.45 -20.66
N LYS A 88 -3.68 11.06 -20.38
CA LYS A 88 -3.13 11.25 -19.04
C LYS A 88 -2.69 12.69 -18.84
N GLY A 89 -2.89 13.21 -17.64
CA GLY A 89 -2.53 14.60 -17.29
C GLY A 89 -3.46 15.65 -17.88
N SER A 90 -3.16 16.91 -17.63
CA SER A 90 -3.89 18.09 -18.07
C SER A 90 -2.94 19.22 -18.42
N GLY A 91 -3.40 20.23 -19.14
CA GLY A 91 -2.59 21.39 -19.51
C GLY A 91 -1.33 21.00 -20.29
N ALA A 92 -0.19 21.52 -19.86
CA ALA A 92 1.12 21.28 -20.51
C ALA A 92 1.63 19.84 -20.37
N GLU A 93 1.19 19.12 -19.34
CA GLU A 93 1.59 17.73 -19.08
C GLU A 93 0.65 16.70 -19.74
N ARG A 94 -0.36 17.18 -20.48
CA ARG A 94 -1.33 16.30 -21.12
C ARG A 94 -0.68 15.46 -22.22
N THR A 95 -0.73 14.15 -22.07
CA THR A 95 -0.36 13.18 -23.10
C THR A 95 -1.61 12.54 -23.66
N GLU A 96 -1.79 12.60 -24.98
CA GLU A 96 -2.88 11.96 -25.71
C GLU A 96 -2.34 11.00 -26.75
N VAL A 97 -2.84 9.78 -26.72
CA VAL A 97 -2.51 8.74 -27.70
C VAL A 97 -3.79 8.25 -28.36
N VAL A 98 -3.83 8.30 -29.70
CA VAL A 98 -4.92 7.73 -30.49
C VAL A 98 -4.39 6.56 -31.30
N LEU A 99 -5.00 5.39 -31.11
CA LEU A 99 -4.69 4.14 -31.80
C LEU A 99 -5.89 3.71 -32.66
N THR A 100 -5.64 3.23 -33.87
CA THR A 100 -6.68 2.66 -34.73
C THR A 100 -6.47 1.16 -34.86
N LEU A 101 -7.54 0.36 -34.69
CA LEU A 101 -7.48 -1.09 -34.89
C LEU A 101 -6.93 -1.43 -36.28
N ASN A 102 -6.02 -2.40 -36.29
CA ASN A 102 -5.36 -2.92 -37.52
C ASN A 102 -4.50 -1.88 -38.28
N SER A 103 -4.25 -0.70 -37.68
CA SER A 103 -3.34 0.30 -38.24
C SER A 103 -2.01 0.32 -37.51
N LYS A 104 -0.90 0.33 -38.27
CA LYS A 104 0.42 0.58 -37.67
C LYS A 104 0.71 2.07 -37.42
N GLN A 105 -0.24 2.95 -37.67
CA GLN A 105 -0.09 4.38 -37.44
C GLN A 105 -0.85 4.77 -36.18
N ALA A 106 -0.14 5.37 -35.20
CA ALA A 106 -0.69 6.02 -34.02
C ALA A 106 -0.61 7.54 -34.18
N ILE A 107 -1.39 8.27 -33.39
CA ILE A 107 -1.26 9.71 -33.21
C ILE A 107 -0.91 9.98 -31.75
N VAL A 108 0.19 10.70 -31.51
CA VAL A 108 0.63 11.11 -30.15
C VAL A 108 0.71 12.62 -30.11
N ASN A 109 -0.11 13.26 -29.32
CA ASN A 109 -0.20 14.71 -29.20
C ASN A 109 -0.31 15.39 -30.61
N GLY A 110 -1.18 14.84 -31.46
CA GLY A 110 -1.38 15.31 -32.84
C GLY A 110 -0.33 14.88 -33.87
N LYS A 111 0.78 14.26 -33.47
CA LYS A 111 1.85 13.81 -34.38
C LYS A 111 1.69 12.33 -34.70
N LYS A 112 1.92 11.97 -35.98
CA LYS A 112 1.89 10.59 -36.47
C LYS A 112 3.13 9.85 -36.01
N VAL A 113 2.94 8.64 -35.45
CA VAL A 113 3.99 7.74 -34.98
C VAL A 113 3.75 6.35 -35.55
N GLN A 114 4.82 5.68 -36.05
CA GLN A 114 4.75 4.34 -36.61
C GLN A 114 4.89 3.27 -35.50
N LEU A 115 3.97 2.30 -35.51
CA LEU A 115 3.99 1.14 -34.63
C LEU A 115 4.70 -0.05 -35.28
N THR A 116 5.41 -0.84 -34.51
CA THR A 116 5.99 -2.12 -34.94
C THR A 116 4.90 -3.13 -35.34
N VAL A 117 3.87 -3.24 -34.46
CA VAL A 117 2.70 -4.11 -34.66
C VAL A 117 1.42 -3.29 -34.44
N ALA A 118 0.43 -3.54 -35.29
CA ALA A 118 -0.86 -2.86 -35.16
C ALA A 118 -1.67 -3.37 -33.95
N PRO A 119 -2.43 -2.48 -33.28
CA PRO A 119 -3.44 -2.89 -32.30
C PRO A 119 -4.44 -3.88 -32.91
N ARG A 120 -4.88 -4.87 -32.11
CA ARG A 120 -5.79 -5.94 -32.58
C ARG A 120 -6.92 -6.16 -31.58
N SER A 121 -8.02 -6.75 -32.05
CA SER A 121 -9.06 -7.29 -31.18
C SER A 121 -8.82 -8.78 -30.96
N ILE A 122 -8.78 -9.23 -29.70
CA ILE A 122 -8.68 -10.64 -29.30
C ILE A 122 -9.78 -10.91 -28.28
N SER A 123 -10.67 -11.84 -28.54
CA SER A 123 -11.79 -12.19 -27.67
C SER A 123 -12.58 -10.96 -27.20
N GLY A 124 -12.86 -10.01 -28.10
CA GLY A 124 -13.58 -8.77 -27.80
C GLY A 124 -12.77 -7.69 -27.05
N ASN A 125 -11.53 -7.96 -26.69
CA ASN A 125 -10.64 -7.00 -26.04
C ASN A 125 -9.62 -6.43 -27.04
N THR A 126 -9.36 -5.15 -26.94
CA THR A 126 -8.28 -4.55 -27.72
C THR A 126 -6.94 -4.77 -27.03
N VAL A 127 -5.99 -5.34 -27.78
CA VAL A 127 -4.61 -5.51 -27.34
C VAL A 127 -3.70 -4.58 -28.14
N ILE A 128 -2.72 -3.98 -27.46
CA ILE A 128 -1.83 -2.96 -27.98
C ILE A 128 -0.36 -3.31 -27.73
N PRO A 129 0.59 -2.75 -28.54
CA PRO A 129 2.01 -2.90 -28.26
C PRO A 129 2.37 -2.27 -26.91
N LEU A 130 2.78 -3.11 -25.94
CA LEU A 130 3.04 -2.66 -24.57
C LEU A 130 4.18 -1.65 -24.49
N SER A 131 5.31 -1.92 -25.13
CA SER A 131 6.48 -1.02 -25.09
C SER A 131 6.17 0.38 -25.61
N PHE A 132 5.42 0.47 -26.73
CA PHE A 132 4.98 1.76 -27.25
C PHE A 132 4.11 2.49 -26.26
N PHE A 133 3.09 1.81 -25.72
CA PHE A 133 2.13 2.44 -24.79
C PHE A 133 2.83 2.93 -23.52
N SER A 134 3.61 2.05 -22.91
CA SER A 134 4.32 2.38 -21.66
C SER A 134 5.29 3.55 -21.85
N GLN A 135 5.99 3.60 -22.95
CA GLN A 135 6.90 4.71 -23.29
C GLN A 135 6.16 6.05 -23.39
N GLN A 136 4.95 6.06 -23.97
CA GLN A 136 4.19 7.32 -24.13
C GLN A 136 3.70 7.87 -22.78
N PHE A 137 3.49 7.00 -21.79
CA PHE A 137 2.98 7.38 -20.46
C PHE A 137 4.05 7.26 -19.34
N GLY A 138 5.33 7.20 -19.73
CA GLY A 138 6.47 7.26 -18.81
C GLY A 138 6.71 5.99 -17.97
N ALA A 139 6.07 4.86 -18.31
CA ALA A 139 6.29 3.60 -17.62
C ALA A 139 7.49 2.82 -18.19
N GLY A 140 8.33 2.26 -17.31
CA GLY A 140 9.37 1.31 -17.67
C GLY A 140 8.80 -0.06 -17.99
N VAL A 141 9.40 -0.81 -18.93
CA VAL A 141 8.99 -2.17 -19.27
C VAL A 141 10.20 -3.07 -19.40
N ALA A 142 10.17 -4.21 -18.73
CA ALA A 142 11.15 -5.27 -18.85
C ALA A 142 10.47 -6.60 -19.21
N TRP A 143 11.18 -7.45 -19.96
CA TRP A 143 10.73 -8.81 -20.30
C TRP A 143 11.71 -9.84 -19.77
N ASP A 144 11.21 -10.79 -18.99
CA ASP A 144 11.93 -11.96 -18.57
C ASP A 144 11.49 -13.19 -19.38
N GLN A 145 12.39 -13.67 -20.23
CA GLN A 145 12.16 -14.82 -21.10
C GLN A 145 12.05 -16.14 -20.31
N ALA A 146 12.78 -16.28 -19.20
CA ALA A 146 12.82 -17.52 -18.42
C ALA A 146 11.50 -17.75 -17.69
N THR A 147 10.96 -16.69 -17.09
CA THR A 147 9.69 -16.72 -16.34
C THR A 147 8.48 -16.34 -17.19
N LYS A 148 8.67 -15.89 -18.42
CA LYS A 148 7.64 -15.31 -19.29
C LYS A 148 6.87 -14.18 -18.61
N THR A 149 7.59 -13.33 -17.91
CA THR A 149 7.04 -12.22 -17.14
C THR A 149 7.33 -10.89 -17.81
N VAL A 150 6.30 -10.07 -17.95
CA VAL A 150 6.40 -8.65 -18.28
C VAL A 150 6.35 -7.88 -16.96
N SER A 151 7.40 -7.14 -16.65
CA SER A 151 7.44 -6.22 -15.53
C SER A 151 7.23 -4.80 -16.02
N ILE A 152 6.24 -4.12 -15.47
CA ILE A 152 5.94 -2.71 -15.72
C ILE A 152 6.27 -1.94 -14.46
N HIS A 153 7.06 -0.87 -14.62
CA HIS A 153 7.37 0.08 -13.55
C HIS A 153 6.62 1.37 -13.82
N SER A 154 5.67 1.71 -12.95
CA SER A 154 4.88 2.94 -13.08
C SER A 154 5.77 4.16 -12.88
N PRO A 155 5.49 5.29 -13.57
CA PRO A 155 6.27 6.51 -13.37
C PRO A 155 6.14 7.02 -11.94
N GLN A 156 7.08 7.85 -11.53
CA GLN A 156 6.99 8.63 -10.30
C GLN A 156 5.66 9.39 -10.27
N LYS A 157 5.02 9.47 -9.10
CA LYS A 157 3.73 10.15 -8.92
C LYS A 157 3.77 11.05 -7.72
N ARG A 158 3.25 12.27 -7.84
CA ARG A 158 3.00 13.14 -6.69
C ARG A 158 1.94 12.49 -5.81
N MET A 159 2.29 12.17 -4.59
CA MET A 159 1.42 11.58 -3.57
C MET A 159 1.63 12.30 -2.25
N TYR A 160 0.61 12.35 -1.43
CA TYR A 160 0.75 12.83 -0.06
C TYR A 160 1.69 11.93 0.74
N THR A 161 2.60 12.54 1.47
CA THR A 161 3.61 11.83 2.26
C THR A 161 3.53 12.24 3.72
N LEU A 162 3.35 11.28 4.61
CA LEU A 162 3.31 11.46 6.05
C LEU A 162 4.45 10.67 6.70
N GLY A 163 5.23 11.29 7.56
CA GLY A 163 6.25 10.61 8.35
C GLY A 163 5.84 10.53 9.82
N PHE A 164 5.99 9.36 10.44
CA PHE A 164 5.88 9.24 11.89
C PHE A 164 7.24 9.51 12.52
N TYR A 165 7.31 10.54 13.35
CA TYR A 165 8.51 10.89 14.11
C TYR A 165 8.32 10.50 15.58
N ALA A 166 8.87 9.37 15.97
CA ALA A 166 8.74 8.83 17.32
C ALA A 166 10.06 8.17 17.77
N LEU A 167 10.27 8.07 19.07
CA LEU A 167 11.43 7.38 19.64
C LEU A 167 12.78 7.91 19.09
N SER A 168 13.52 7.09 18.32
CA SER A 168 14.85 7.39 17.79
C SER A 168 14.83 7.95 16.36
N SER A 169 13.88 8.78 16.00
CA SER A 169 13.70 9.28 14.63
C SER A 169 14.65 10.44 14.22
N ILE A 170 15.52 10.91 15.12
CA ILE A 170 16.35 12.10 14.91
C ILE A 170 17.28 11.99 13.69
N SER A 171 17.72 10.79 13.31
CA SER A 171 18.58 10.58 12.13
C SER A 171 17.93 10.99 10.81
N ASP A 172 16.61 10.96 10.74
CA ASP A 172 15.83 11.33 9.56
C ASP A 172 15.09 12.68 9.74
N ALA A 173 15.44 13.49 10.74
CA ALA A 173 14.79 14.79 10.99
C ALA A 173 14.88 15.71 9.75
N SER A 174 15.98 15.67 9.00
CA SER A 174 16.15 16.45 7.77
C SER A 174 15.16 16.08 6.65
N ALA A 175 14.55 14.90 6.69
CA ALA A 175 13.56 14.48 5.71
C ALA A 175 12.20 15.19 5.93
N ILE A 176 11.92 15.69 7.14
CA ILE A 176 10.64 16.30 7.51
C ILE A 176 10.23 17.41 6.52
N SER A 177 11.17 18.28 6.15
CA SER A 177 10.90 19.41 5.26
C SER A 177 10.39 19.01 3.87
N SER A 178 10.69 17.78 3.41
CA SER A 178 10.23 17.25 2.12
C SER A 178 8.86 16.54 2.19
N LEU A 179 8.35 16.26 3.40
CA LEU A 179 7.09 15.57 3.61
C LEU A 179 5.91 16.56 3.65
N ASP A 180 4.71 16.08 3.29
CA ASP A 180 3.48 16.88 3.42
C ASP A 180 3.03 17.02 4.88
N ALA A 181 3.29 15.99 5.68
CA ALA A 181 2.97 15.98 7.11
C ALA A 181 3.96 15.15 7.91
N VAL A 182 4.01 15.45 9.20
CA VAL A 182 4.75 14.67 10.20
C VAL A 182 3.88 14.49 11.45
N ALA A 183 3.78 13.26 11.93
CA ALA A 183 3.10 12.92 13.19
C ALA A 183 4.14 12.70 14.28
N PHE A 184 4.21 13.62 15.24
CA PHE A 184 5.15 13.55 16.35
C PHE A 184 4.58 12.66 17.46
N GLY A 185 5.14 11.47 17.61
CA GLY A 185 4.74 10.46 18.59
C GLY A 185 5.28 10.74 20.00
N TRP A 186 4.87 11.88 20.58
CA TRP A 186 5.39 12.36 21.85
C TRP A 186 4.35 12.41 22.96
N SER A 187 3.18 11.82 22.72
CA SER A 187 2.10 11.74 23.69
C SER A 187 1.37 10.40 23.67
N ARG A 188 0.68 10.10 24.73
CA ARG A 188 -0.05 8.84 24.90
C ARG A 188 -1.20 8.97 25.88
N ILE A 189 -2.11 8.00 25.85
CA ILE A 189 -3.00 7.71 26.98
C ILE A 189 -2.27 6.68 27.86
N ASP A 190 -2.12 6.96 29.13
CA ASP A 190 -1.48 6.06 30.08
C ASP A 190 -2.43 4.95 30.56
N GLU A 191 -1.92 4.01 31.36
CA GLU A 191 -2.68 2.86 31.89
C GLU A 191 -3.86 3.24 32.78
N ASN A 192 -3.96 4.51 33.21
CA ASN A 192 -5.07 5.02 33.98
C ASN A 192 -6.12 5.74 33.11
N GLY A 193 -5.93 5.79 31.81
CA GLY A 193 -6.75 6.52 30.86
C GLY A 193 -6.51 8.04 30.91
N GLN A 194 -5.30 8.48 31.28
CA GLN A 194 -4.95 9.89 31.36
C GLN A 194 -4.03 10.24 30.17
N PHE A 195 -4.29 11.36 29.52
CA PHE A 195 -3.37 11.92 28.54
C PHE A 195 -2.06 12.37 29.21
N THR A 196 -0.92 12.07 28.58
CA THR A 196 0.39 12.44 29.12
C THR A 196 1.44 12.64 28.01
N LEU A 197 2.38 13.56 28.24
CA LEU A 197 3.59 13.80 27.45
C LEU A 197 4.82 13.10 28.05
N SER A 198 4.63 12.25 29.07
CA SER A 198 5.69 11.55 29.78
C SER A 198 5.48 10.04 29.77
N GLY A 199 6.50 9.27 30.18
CA GLY A 199 6.43 7.83 30.25
C GLY A 199 7.68 7.14 29.68
N LYS A 200 7.56 5.84 29.43
CA LYS A 200 8.66 5.04 28.87
C LYS A 200 8.84 5.31 27.38
N ASP A 201 7.75 5.21 26.64
CA ASP A 201 7.69 5.37 25.19
C ASP A 201 6.64 6.45 24.84
N PHE A 202 6.69 7.01 23.63
CA PHE A 202 5.77 8.06 23.17
C PHE A 202 5.67 9.22 24.17
N LYS A 203 6.82 9.81 24.44
CA LYS A 203 6.99 10.95 25.34
C LYS A 203 7.69 12.10 24.67
N LEU A 204 7.53 13.29 25.21
CA LEU A 204 8.25 14.47 24.76
C LEU A 204 9.77 14.23 24.86
N PRO A 205 10.53 14.42 23.77
CA PRO A 205 11.97 14.18 23.79
C PRO A 205 12.69 15.23 24.64
N GLN A 206 13.86 14.84 25.18
CA GLN A 206 14.78 15.81 25.79
C GLN A 206 15.50 16.58 24.70
N PRO A 207 15.82 17.86 24.91
CA PRO A 207 16.62 18.65 23.97
C PRO A 207 17.96 17.96 23.64
N LEU A 208 18.39 18.04 22.38
CA LEU A 208 19.69 17.60 21.91
C LEU A 208 20.41 18.80 21.29
N GLY A 209 21.23 19.50 22.07
CA GLY A 209 21.80 20.78 21.70
C GLY A 209 20.68 21.81 21.44
N ASP A 210 20.70 22.42 20.27
CA ASP A 210 19.69 23.41 19.85
C ASP A 210 18.40 22.76 19.29
N ILE A 211 18.38 21.42 19.13
CA ILE A 211 17.21 20.70 18.65
C ILE A 211 16.27 20.42 19.82
N THR A 212 15.11 21.02 19.81
CA THR A 212 14.04 20.85 20.79
C THR A 212 12.78 20.30 20.13
N ALA A 213 11.81 19.85 20.93
CA ALA A 213 10.50 19.47 20.39
C ALA A 213 9.84 20.67 19.69
N ASP A 214 9.92 21.84 20.29
CA ASP A 214 9.32 23.07 19.76
C ASP A 214 9.99 23.49 18.44
N SER A 215 11.33 23.47 18.36
CA SER A 215 12.04 23.78 17.09
C SER A 215 11.69 22.82 15.97
N LEU A 216 11.52 21.52 16.24
CA LEU A 216 11.12 20.54 15.22
C LEU A 216 9.68 20.78 14.70
N ILE A 217 8.77 21.22 15.56
CA ILE A 217 7.39 21.53 15.17
C ILE A 217 7.36 22.81 14.33
N GLU A 218 8.07 23.86 14.78
CA GLU A 218 8.18 25.14 14.09
C GLU A 218 8.84 24.99 12.72
N ASP A 219 10.01 24.32 12.65
CA ASP A 219 10.73 24.03 11.39
C ASP A 219 9.85 23.25 10.39
N ALA A 220 9.07 22.28 10.88
CA ALA A 220 8.13 21.55 10.04
C ALA A 220 7.06 22.49 9.47
N ALA A 221 6.45 23.32 10.30
CA ALA A 221 5.41 24.26 9.88
C ALA A 221 5.96 25.31 8.90
N GLU A 222 7.15 25.87 9.17
CA GLU A 222 7.82 26.85 8.30
C GLU A 222 8.16 26.24 6.93
N ALA A 223 8.54 24.97 6.89
CA ALA A 223 8.76 24.23 5.65
C ALA A 223 7.45 23.84 4.93
N GLY A 224 6.27 24.21 5.46
CA GLY A 224 4.97 23.82 4.92
C GLY A 224 4.64 22.35 5.11
N THR A 225 5.26 21.67 6.07
CA THR A 225 4.91 20.32 6.52
C THR A 225 3.90 20.44 7.65
N THR A 226 2.75 19.77 7.54
CA THR A 226 1.70 19.80 8.58
C THR A 226 2.16 19.01 9.82
N PRO A 227 2.42 19.65 10.99
CA PRO A 227 2.79 18.93 12.19
C PRO A 227 1.54 18.42 12.92
N TYR A 228 1.48 17.11 13.19
CA TYR A 228 0.44 16.48 14.00
C TYR A 228 0.98 16.10 15.37
N LEU A 229 0.21 16.36 16.43
CA LEU A 229 0.37 15.71 17.73
C LEU A 229 -0.16 14.27 17.61
N MET A 230 0.71 13.28 17.62
CA MET A 230 0.29 11.87 17.64
C MET A 230 0.06 11.42 19.08
N VAL A 231 -1.11 10.87 19.34
CA VAL A 231 -1.51 10.30 20.62
C VAL A 231 -1.62 8.79 20.49
N TYR A 232 -0.73 8.07 21.15
CA TYR A 232 -0.68 6.61 21.12
C TYR A 232 -1.42 5.97 22.30
N SER A 233 -2.02 4.81 22.10
CA SER A 233 -2.37 3.86 23.16
C SER A 233 -2.72 2.49 22.59
N SER A 234 -2.48 1.41 23.35
CA SER A 234 -2.66 0.03 22.92
C SER A 234 -3.81 -0.73 23.57
N ASP A 235 -4.56 -0.13 24.47
CA ASP A 235 -5.68 -0.72 25.24
C ASP A 235 -5.33 -2.00 26.04
N VAL A 236 -4.06 -2.21 26.36
CA VAL A 236 -3.62 -3.43 27.06
C VAL A 236 -4.24 -3.59 28.42
N LYS A 237 -4.56 -2.49 29.10
CA LYS A 237 -5.19 -2.46 30.41
C LYS A 237 -6.61 -1.87 30.41
N GLY A 238 -7.20 -1.71 29.22
CA GLY A 238 -8.52 -1.11 29.05
C GLY A 238 -8.52 0.42 29.13
N GLU A 239 -7.36 1.05 28.97
CA GLU A 239 -7.21 2.51 29.02
C GLU A 239 -7.98 3.22 27.93
N LEU A 240 -7.99 2.69 26.69
CA LEU A 240 -8.81 3.21 25.60
C LEU A 240 -10.30 2.91 25.80
N THR A 241 -10.62 1.67 26.19
CA THR A 241 -11.99 1.27 26.53
C THR A 241 -12.59 2.25 27.53
N LYS A 242 -11.84 2.61 28.58
CA LYS A 242 -12.27 3.58 29.58
C LYS A 242 -12.60 4.95 28.97
N ILE A 243 -11.70 5.55 28.21
CA ILE A 243 -11.93 6.90 27.68
C ILE A 243 -12.97 6.95 26.57
N VAL A 244 -13.24 5.84 25.86
CA VAL A 244 -14.28 5.81 24.83
C VAL A 244 -15.67 5.52 25.40
N GLU A 245 -15.77 4.84 26.56
CA GLU A 245 -17.04 4.46 27.18
C GLU A 245 -17.51 5.44 28.27
N GLU A 246 -16.59 5.90 29.13
CA GLU A 246 -16.92 6.80 30.26
C GLU A 246 -16.91 8.27 29.81
N ALA A 247 -18.04 8.96 29.98
CA ALA A 247 -18.21 10.34 29.49
C ALA A 247 -17.22 11.34 30.13
N ASP A 248 -16.97 11.26 31.44
CA ASP A 248 -16.06 12.17 32.12
C ASP A 248 -14.61 11.93 31.70
N ALA A 249 -14.19 10.66 31.56
CA ALA A 249 -12.86 10.29 31.08
C ALA A 249 -12.65 10.74 29.61
N ARG A 250 -13.66 10.57 28.80
CA ARG A 250 -13.68 11.05 27.39
C ARG A 250 -13.50 12.56 27.32
N ASN A 251 -14.33 13.31 28.03
CA ASN A 251 -14.29 14.78 28.04
C ASN A 251 -12.93 15.29 28.47
N LYS A 252 -12.38 14.70 29.53
CA LYS A 252 -11.06 15.07 30.03
C LYS A 252 -9.96 14.75 29.02
N ALA A 253 -9.94 13.54 28.45
CA ALA A 253 -8.93 13.15 27.48
C ALA A 253 -8.96 14.07 26.24
N ILE A 254 -10.14 14.36 25.70
CA ILE A 254 -10.30 15.25 24.54
C ILE A 254 -9.81 16.65 24.86
N SER A 255 -10.21 17.22 26.00
CA SER A 255 -9.78 18.55 26.42
C SER A 255 -8.26 18.63 26.58
N ASP A 256 -7.64 17.64 27.24
CA ASP A 256 -6.19 17.61 27.44
C ASP A 256 -5.40 17.48 26.11
N ILE A 257 -5.89 16.64 25.18
CA ILE A 257 -5.29 16.46 23.84
C ILE A 257 -5.33 17.77 23.04
N ILE A 258 -6.48 18.44 23.01
CA ILE A 258 -6.65 19.69 22.27
C ILE A 258 -5.79 20.79 22.88
N ALA A 259 -5.78 20.92 24.21
CA ALA A 259 -4.96 21.90 24.91
C ALA A 259 -3.46 21.69 24.61
N ALA A 260 -2.98 20.43 24.62
CA ALA A 260 -1.59 20.12 24.30
C ALA A 260 -1.24 20.42 22.81
N ALA A 261 -2.18 20.17 21.90
CA ALA A 261 -1.97 20.47 20.49
C ALA A 261 -1.88 21.98 20.25
N GLN A 262 -2.69 22.79 20.91
CA GLN A 262 -2.66 24.25 20.82
C GLN A 262 -1.43 24.87 21.51
N ASP A 263 -1.05 24.35 22.69
CA ASP A 263 0.11 24.84 23.46
C ASP A 263 1.41 24.76 22.66
N LYS A 264 1.56 23.70 21.86
CA LYS A 264 2.76 23.43 21.04
C LYS A 264 2.61 23.80 19.57
N SER A 265 1.57 24.52 19.19
CA SER A 265 1.34 25.00 17.83
C SER A 265 1.27 23.86 16.76
N TYR A 266 0.77 22.69 17.13
CA TYR A 266 0.45 21.65 16.15
C TYR A 266 -0.70 22.11 15.24
N SER A 267 -0.69 21.64 14.00
CA SER A 267 -1.77 21.90 13.03
C SER A 267 -2.84 20.83 13.03
N GLY A 268 -2.64 19.73 13.75
CA GLY A 268 -3.61 18.64 13.85
C GLY A 268 -3.27 17.61 14.91
N ILE A 269 -4.18 16.65 15.06
CA ILE A 269 -4.11 15.53 15.99
C ILE A 269 -4.15 14.23 15.18
N MET A 270 -3.22 13.33 15.43
CA MET A 270 -3.19 11.96 14.90
C MET A 270 -3.50 11.00 16.04
N LEU A 271 -4.63 10.29 15.99
CA LEU A 271 -4.90 9.21 16.94
C LEU A 271 -4.32 7.90 16.42
N ASP A 272 -3.43 7.31 17.18
CA ASP A 272 -2.88 5.97 16.99
C ASP A 272 -3.36 5.08 18.15
N PHE A 273 -4.67 4.81 18.12
CA PHE A 273 -5.37 4.03 19.13
C PHE A 273 -5.52 2.59 18.67
N GLU A 274 -4.74 1.70 19.28
CA GLU A 274 -4.66 0.29 18.93
C GLU A 274 -5.38 -0.60 19.94
N GLY A 275 -5.72 -1.84 19.57
CA GLY A 275 -6.28 -2.84 20.47
C GLY A 275 -7.80 -2.87 20.58
N LEU A 276 -8.51 -1.85 20.14
CA LEU A 276 -9.96 -1.79 20.26
C LEU A 276 -10.68 -2.94 19.51
N GLY A 277 -11.64 -3.58 20.17
CA GLY A 277 -12.46 -4.66 19.61
C GLY A 277 -11.73 -5.99 19.44
N LEU A 278 -10.55 -6.18 20.08
CA LEU A 278 -9.86 -7.47 20.11
C LEU A 278 -10.53 -8.44 21.10
N THR A 279 -10.81 -7.97 22.31
CA THR A 279 -11.36 -8.77 23.43
C THR A 279 -12.74 -8.32 23.87
N THR A 280 -13.24 -7.21 23.37
CA THR A 280 -14.53 -6.58 23.71
C THR A 280 -15.59 -6.85 22.64
N ASP A 281 -16.86 -6.52 22.93
CA ASP A 281 -17.92 -6.54 21.91
C ASP A 281 -17.60 -5.53 20.80
N LYS A 282 -17.40 -6.05 19.62
CA LYS A 282 -16.96 -5.28 18.43
C LYS A 282 -17.92 -4.15 18.06
N GLN A 283 -19.23 -4.41 18.15
CA GLN A 283 -20.24 -3.42 17.76
C GLN A 283 -20.36 -2.31 18.81
N ALA A 284 -20.38 -2.66 20.08
CA ALA A 284 -20.39 -1.68 21.17
C ALA A 284 -19.14 -0.81 21.14
N THR A 285 -17.97 -1.42 20.94
CA THR A 285 -16.69 -0.70 20.79
C THR A 285 -16.68 0.28 19.62
N ARG A 286 -17.22 -0.11 18.44
CA ARG A 286 -17.38 0.80 17.30
C ARG A 286 -18.24 2.00 17.61
N VAL A 287 -19.36 1.79 18.31
CA VAL A 287 -20.27 2.88 18.70
C VAL A 287 -19.56 3.85 19.65
N SER A 288 -18.88 3.34 20.66
CA SER A 288 -18.18 4.16 21.66
C SER A 288 -16.99 4.91 21.03
N TYR A 289 -16.19 4.25 20.19
CA TYR A 289 -15.07 4.90 19.50
C TYR A 289 -15.55 5.94 18.49
N ASN A 290 -16.60 5.67 17.72
CA ASN A 290 -17.22 6.66 16.84
C ASN A 290 -17.72 7.89 17.59
N ALA A 291 -18.28 7.71 18.79
CA ALA A 291 -18.73 8.83 19.64
C ALA A 291 -17.53 9.67 20.13
N PHE A 292 -16.43 9.02 20.54
CA PHE A 292 -15.20 9.68 20.93
C PHE A 292 -14.63 10.52 19.77
N VAL A 293 -14.44 9.91 18.60
CA VAL A 293 -13.87 10.58 17.40
C VAL A 293 -14.77 11.71 16.93
N LYS A 294 -16.09 11.53 16.97
CA LYS A 294 -17.04 12.59 16.60
C LYS A 294 -16.89 13.82 17.47
N GLN A 295 -16.80 13.64 18.79
CA GLN A 295 -16.62 14.73 19.74
C GLN A 295 -15.27 15.40 19.54
N LEU A 296 -14.17 14.62 19.47
CA LEU A 296 -12.84 15.14 19.21
C LEU A 296 -12.79 15.96 17.93
N ALA A 297 -13.35 15.45 16.81
CA ALA A 297 -13.33 16.14 15.55
C ALA A 297 -14.12 17.46 15.57
N GLN A 298 -15.22 17.52 16.31
CA GLN A 298 -15.98 18.76 16.47
C GLN A 298 -15.20 19.82 17.27
N GLU A 299 -14.58 19.42 18.39
CA GLU A 299 -13.80 20.32 19.24
C GLU A 299 -12.49 20.73 18.59
N ALA A 300 -11.79 19.78 17.92
CA ALA A 300 -10.58 20.07 17.13
C ALA A 300 -10.85 21.05 16.00
N LYS A 301 -11.96 20.89 15.27
CA LYS A 301 -12.37 21.84 14.24
C LYS A 301 -12.62 23.24 14.79
N ALA A 302 -13.25 23.36 15.96
CA ALA A 302 -13.45 24.65 16.63
C ALA A 302 -12.12 25.29 17.07
N ALA A 303 -11.10 24.46 17.35
CA ALA A 303 -9.73 24.87 17.68
C ALA A 303 -8.85 25.10 16.44
N GLY A 304 -9.35 24.92 15.20
CA GLY A 304 -8.59 25.07 13.96
C GLY A 304 -7.64 23.90 13.65
N LEU A 305 -7.84 22.75 14.31
CA LEU A 305 -6.98 21.56 14.18
C LEU A 305 -7.61 20.52 13.24
N LYS A 306 -6.76 19.89 12.41
CA LYS A 306 -7.11 18.69 11.63
C LYS A 306 -7.15 17.45 12.54
N VAL A 307 -7.90 16.42 12.11
CA VAL A 307 -7.90 15.11 12.78
C VAL A 307 -7.58 14.02 11.78
N ALA A 308 -6.60 13.20 12.11
CA ALA A 308 -6.21 12.02 11.37
C ALA A 308 -6.22 10.78 12.30
N LEU A 309 -6.45 9.61 11.72
CA LEU A 309 -6.46 8.33 12.45
C LEU A 309 -5.46 7.36 11.83
N ALA A 310 -4.69 6.66 12.64
CA ALA A 310 -4.01 5.43 12.26
C ALA A 310 -4.86 4.24 12.72
N LEU A 311 -5.31 3.41 11.80
CA LEU A 311 -6.28 2.35 12.09
C LEU A 311 -5.78 0.98 11.66
N HIS A 312 -6.03 -0.03 12.49
CA HIS A 312 -5.89 -1.41 12.07
C HIS A 312 -6.74 -1.70 10.83
N PRO A 313 -6.24 -2.48 9.85
CA PRO A 313 -6.98 -2.80 8.63
C PRO A 313 -8.17 -3.70 8.93
N LEU A 314 -9.21 -3.62 8.08
CA LEU A 314 -10.45 -4.37 8.25
C LEU A 314 -10.29 -5.89 8.15
N ASN A 315 -9.17 -6.39 7.64
CA ASN A 315 -8.80 -7.81 7.60
C ASN A 315 -7.89 -8.25 8.77
N SER A 316 -7.76 -7.41 9.81
CA SER A 316 -7.07 -7.75 11.05
C SER A 316 -8.01 -8.36 12.09
N SER A 317 -7.46 -8.79 13.23
CA SER A 317 -8.24 -9.24 14.40
C SER A 317 -8.88 -8.10 15.19
N TYR A 318 -8.38 -6.87 15.02
CA TYR A 318 -8.86 -5.69 15.72
C TYR A 318 -10.07 -5.09 15.00
N GLN A 319 -11.26 -5.33 15.48
CA GLN A 319 -12.51 -5.04 14.79
C GLN A 319 -13.31 -3.88 15.37
N GLY A 320 -12.69 -3.08 16.24
CA GLY A 320 -13.33 -1.92 16.89
C GLY A 320 -13.44 -0.65 16.03
N TYR A 321 -13.05 -0.70 14.76
CA TYR A 321 -12.94 0.46 13.88
C TYR A 321 -13.98 0.41 12.75
N ASP A 322 -14.86 1.42 12.69
CA ASP A 322 -15.84 1.59 11.62
C ASP A 322 -15.34 2.62 10.61
N TYR A 323 -14.59 2.15 9.61
CA TYR A 323 -14.00 3.00 8.56
C TYR A 323 -15.02 3.90 7.87
N LYS A 324 -16.26 3.42 7.71
CA LYS A 324 -17.32 4.20 7.03
C LYS A 324 -17.73 5.42 7.83
N SER A 325 -18.00 5.25 9.11
CA SER A 325 -18.40 6.36 9.99
C SER A 325 -17.21 7.26 10.30
N LEU A 326 -16.04 6.67 10.59
CA LEU A 326 -14.82 7.42 10.91
C LEU A 326 -14.37 8.28 9.72
N GLY A 327 -14.39 7.75 8.50
CA GLY A 327 -14.03 8.49 7.29
C GLY A 327 -14.90 9.71 6.98
N GLN A 328 -16.11 9.77 7.54
CA GLN A 328 -16.98 10.94 7.42
C GLN A 328 -16.62 12.06 8.43
N MET A 329 -15.93 11.73 9.51
CA MET A 329 -15.67 12.61 10.63
C MET A 329 -14.27 13.23 10.62
N VAL A 330 -13.30 12.57 9.96
CA VAL A 330 -11.89 12.97 10.01
C VAL A 330 -11.35 13.36 8.64
N ASP A 331 -10.18 14.00 8.62
CA ASP A 331 -9.53 14.49 7.40
C ASP A 331 -8.77 13.37 6.69
N GLU A 332 -8.15 12.45 7.45
CA GLU A 332 -7.24 11.42 6.93
C GLU A 332 -7.33 10.13 7.75
N ILE A 333 -7.13 8.99 7.07
CA ILE A 333 -7.01 7.67 7.68
C ILE A 333 -5.79 6.96 7.13
N VAL A 334 -4.84 6.64 7.99
CA VAL A 334 -3.71 5.74 7.70
C VAL A 334 -4.18 4.31 7.90
N ILE A 335 -4.07 3.48 6.88
CA ILE A 335 -4.33 2.04 6.93
C ILE A 335 -3.04 1.37 7.39
N MET A 336 -3.00 0.85 8.62
CA MET A 336 -1.87 0.10 9.18
C MET A 336 -1.87 -1.35 8.65
N ALA A 337 -1.67 -1.50 7.33
CA ALA A 337 -1.72 -2.79 6.63
C ALA A 337 -0.42 -3.59 6.83
N TYR A 338 -0.04 -3.80 8.07
CA TYR A 338 1.17 -4.53 8.50
C TYR A 338 0.93 -5.35 9.77
N ASP A 339 1.98 -6.01 10.28
CA ASP A 339 1.95 -6.93 11.42
C ASP A 339 1.01 -8.14 11.21
N TYR A 340 0.87 -8.58 9.94
CA TYR A 340 0.13 -9.81 9.63
C TYR A 340 0.86 -11.09 10.01
N GLN A 341 2.16 -11.03 10.18
CA GLN A 341 2.99 -12.16 10.56
C GLN A 341 3.27 -12.14 12.06
N THR A 342 3.04 -13.27 12.72
CA THR A 342 3.45 -13.43 14.12
C THR A 342 4.97 -13.46 14.17
N LYS A 343 5.57 -12.50 14.90
CA LYS A 343 7.02 -12.50 15.16
C LYS A 343 7.37 -13.78 15.94
N SER A 344 8.23 -14.62 15.36
CA SER A 344 8.82 -15.74 16.09
C SER A 344 9.78 -15.19 17.14
N SER A 345 9.75 -15.76 18.34
CA SER A 345 10.69 -15.40 19.41
C SER A 345 12.16 -15.69 19.08
N SER A 346 12.43 -16.34 17.95
CA SER A 346 13.75 -16.64 17.40
C SER A 346 14.22 -15.64 16.32
N ASP A 347 13.37 -14.71 15.90
CA ASP A 347 13.74 -13.73 14.87
C ASP A 347 14.67 -12.68 15.48
N THR A 348 15.96 -12.98 15.38
CA THR A 348 17.01 -12.00 15.60
C THR A 348 16.86 -10.88 14.58
N ALA A 349 16.98 -9.65 15.01
CA ALA A 349 16.68 -8.38 14.34
C ALA A 349 17.41 -8.08 12.99
N ALA A 350 17.74 -9.08 12.19
CA ALA A 350 18.66 -8.93 11.05
C ALA A 350 18.06 -9.21 9.67
N ALA A 351 16.87 -9.75 9.56
CA ALA A 351 16.29 -10.02 8.24
C ALA A 351 14.93 -9.32 8.12
N ALA A 352 14.80 -8.46 7.09
CA ALA A 352 13.52 -7.91 6.69
C ALA A 352 12.54 -9.08 6.42
N ASN A 353 11.35 -9.00 7.00
CA ASN A 353 10.26 -9.94 6.76
C ASN A 353 9.06 -9.17 6.20
N PRO A 354 9.08 -8.88 4.88
CA PRO A 354 8.09 -8.04 4.25
C PRO A 354 6.67 -8.57 4.44
N GLU A 355 5.73 -7.67 4.57
CA GLU A 355 4.33 -8.00 4.71
C GLU A 355 3.79 -8.75 3.48
N PRO A 356 2.89 -9.71 3.68
CA PRO A 356 2.26 -10.42 2.57
C PRO A 356 1.46 -9.45 1.68
N ILE A 357 2.01 -9.10 0.52
CA ILE A 357 1.45 -8.07 -0.38
C ILE A 357 -0.03 -8.31 -0.71
N ALA A 358 -0.49 -9.57 -0.78
CA ALA A 358 -1.88 -9.91 -1.01
C ALA A 358 -2.79 -9.52 0.16
N LYS A 359 -2.26 -9.52 1.39
CA LYS A 359 -2.99 -9.04 2.58
C LYS A 359 -3.11 -7.51 2.59
N VAL A 360 -2.06 -6.83 2.15
CA VAL A 360 -2.08 -5.37 1.98
C VAL A 360 -3.06 -4.97 0.89
N ASP A 361 -3.07 -5.67 -0.25
CA ASP A 361 -4.05 -5.46 -1.33
C ASP A 361 -5.49 -5.67 -0.83
N GLU A 362 -5.74 -6.72 -0.05
CA GLU A 362 -7.04 -6.98 0.57
C GLU A 362 -7.46 -5.84 1.52
N ALA A 363 -6.54 -5.36 2.37
CA ALA A 363 -6.79 -4.26 3.30
C ALA A 363 -7.20 -2.98 2.58
N ILE A 364 -6.49 -2.62 1.52
CA ILE A 364 -6.80 -1.44 0.69
C ILE A 364 -8.20 -1.58 0.07
N ARG A 365 -8.52 -2.73 -0.53
CA ARG A 365 -9.84 -2.96 -1.15
C ARG A 365 -10.98 -2.88 -0.16
N LEU A 366 -10.80 -3.41 1.06
CA LEU A 366 -11.79 -3.31 2.12
C LEU A 366 -11.96 -1.87 2.61
N ALA A 367 -10.87 -1.11 2.76
CA ALA A 367 -10.94 0.30 3.15
C ALA A 367 -11.68 1.13 2.09
N LEU A 368 -11.40 0.93 0.80
CA LEU A 368 -12.05 1.63 -0.32
C LEU A 368 -13.55 1.35 -0.46
N GLN A 369 -14.04 0.21 0.04
CA GLN A 369 -15.48 -0.07 0.10
C GLN A 369 -16.20 0.77 1.16
N ASN A 370 -15.47 1.38 2.08
CA ASN A 370 -16.00 2.06 3.25
C ASN A 370 -15.65 3.55 3.32
N THR A 371 -14.55 3.98 2.68
CA THR A 371 -14.01 5.33 2.82
C THR A 371 -13.49 5.83 1.48
N ASP A 372 -13.62 7.13 1.23
CA ASP A 372 -13.12 7.79 0.03
C ASP A 372 -11.59 7.64 -0.06
N LYS A 373 -11.10 7.26 -1.25
CA LYS A 373 -9.68 7.09 -1.54
C LYS A 373 -8.84 8.35 -1.23
N ASP A 374 -9.43 9.54 -1.39
CA ASP A 374 -8.77 10.83 -1.17
C ASP A 374 -8.52 11.13 0.33
N LYS A 375 -9.02 10.27 1.23
CA LYS A 375 -8.73 10.28 2.66
C LYS A 375 -7.81 9.14 3.11
N LEU A 376 -7.63 8.12 2.27
CA LEU A 376 -6.89 6.91 2.61
C LEU A 376 -5.40 7.03 2.30
N ILE A 377 -4.58 6.72 3.28
CA ILE A 377 -3.12 6.73 3.22
C ILE A 377 -2.63 5.32 3.58
N LEU A 378 -1.75 4.73 2.76
CA LEU A 378 -1.19 3.42 3.07
C LEU A 378 -0.02 3.55 4.03
N GLY A 379 -0.11 2.93 5.21
CA GLY A 379 1.01 2.80 6.15
C GLY A 379 2.03 1.76 5.67
N LEU A 380 3.31 2.11 5.72
CA LEU A 380 4.45 1.26 5.42
C LEU A 380 5.29 1.08 6.70
N ASN A 381 5.48 -0.15 7.16
CA ASN A 381 6.31 -0.46 8.34
C ASN A 381 7.76 -0.72 7.90
N LEU A 382 8.59 0.33 7.88
CA LEU A 382 9.98 0.29 7.41
C LEU A 382 10.92 -0.56 8.32
N HIS A 383 10.40 -1.10 9.42
CA HIS A 383 11.15 -2.04 10.24
C HIS A 383 11.15 -3.46 9.64
N SER A 384 10.07 -3.84 8.97
CA SER A 384 9.87 -5.18 8.38
C SER A 384 10.09 -5.23 6.87
N GLU A 385 10.04 -4.08 6.20
CA GLU A 385 10.14 -4.00 4.74
C GLU A 385 11.60 -3.97 4.24
N ASN A 386 11.75 -3.99 2.93
CA ASN A 386 13.00 -3.74 2.21
C ASN A 386 12.70 -2.92 0.94
N ALA A 387 13.73 -2.50 0.21
CA ALA A 387 13.60 -1.65 -0.97
C ALA A 387 12.62 -2.21 -2.05
N ASP A 388 12.65 -3.52 -2.29
CA ASP A 388 11.77 -4.18 -3.27
C ASP A 388 10.32 -4.21 -2.79
N SER A 389 10.08 -4.56 -1.54
CA SER A 389 8.73 -4.59 -0.96
C SER A 389 8.14 -3.18 -0.81
N VAL A 390 8.94 -2.19 -0.44
CA VAL A 390 8.54 -0.77 -0.43
C VAL A 390 8.05 -0.33 -1.81
N THR A 391 8.78 -0.67 -2.88
CA THR A 391 8.35 -0.39 -4.27
C THR A 391 6.99 -1.01 -4.57
N LYS A 392 6.76 -2.27 -4.16
CA LYS A 392 5.48 -2.97 -4.36
C LYS A 392 4.32 -2.34 -3.60
N LEU A 393 4.55 -1.95 -2.35
CA LEU A 393 3.54 -1.31 -1.51
C LEU A 393 3.15 0.07 -2.07
N ILE A 394 4.13 0.88 -2.46
CA ILE A 394 3.87 2.17 -3.12
C ILE A 394 3.14 1.94 -4.46
N GLY A 395 3.52 0.91 -5.20
CA GLY A 395 2.84 0.49 -6.44
C GLY A 395 1.35 0.19 -6.20
N LEU A 396 1.00 -0.48 -5.10
CA LEU A 396 -0.41 -0.68 -4.71
C LEU A 396 -1.12 0.64 -4.39
N ALA A 397 -0.50 1.52 -3.61
CA ALA A 397 -1.08 2.83 -3.30
C ALA A 397 -1.36 3.65 -4.57
N LYS A 398 -0.43 3.61 -5.54
CA LYS A 398 -0.59 4.25 -6.86
C LYS A 398 -1.70 3.61 -7.70
N ARG A 399 -1.78 2.26 -7.72
CA ARG A 399 -2.79 1.49 -8.46
C ARG A 399 -4.22 1.82 -8.02
N TYR A 400 -4.41 1.97 -6.71
CA TYR A 400 -5.71 2.30 -6.12
C TYR A 400 -5.97 3.81 -6.02
N ASP A 401 -5.03 4.62 -6.51
CA ASP A 401 -5.11 6.09 -6.48
C ASP A 401 -5.42 6.62 -5.08
N LEU A 402 -4.75 6.06 -4.07
CA LEU A 402 -4.88 6.51 -2.69
C LEU A 402 -4.30 7.92 -2.54
N LYS A 403 -4.74 8.65 -1.50
CA LYS A 403 -4.21 9.97 -1.15
C LYS A 403 -2.69 9.95 -1.04
N GLY A 404 -2.11 8.93 -0.39
CA GLY A 404 -0.68 8.89 -0.17
C GLY A 404 -0.16 7.66 0.55
N ILE A 405 1.03 7.85 1.11
CA ILE A 405 1.74 6.87 1.94
C ILE A 405 2.14 7.49 3.28
N ALA A 406 2.21 6.65 4.31
CA ALA A 406 2.71 7.02 5.62
C ALA A 406 3.86 6.10 6.02
N LEU A 407 4.96 6.69 6.49
CA LEU A 407 6.21 6.00 6.78
C LEU A 407 6.33 5.74 8.29
N TRP A 408 6.10 4.51 8.72
CA TRP A 408 6.33 4.05 10.08
C TRP A 408 7.69 3.36 10.17
N ARG A 409 8.74 3.96 10.72
CA ARG A 409 8.83 5.37 11.15
C ARG A 409 10.17 5.97 10.70
N LEU A 410 10.26 7.26 10.69
CA LEU A 410 11.53 7.96 10.50
C LEU A 410 12.58 7.45 11.50
N GLY A 411 13.84 7.38 11.08
CA GLY A 411 14.96 6.81 11.85
C GLY A 411 15.12 5.29 11.70
N LEU A 412 14.22 4.61 10.96
CA LEU A 412 14.37 3.19 10.60
C LEU A 412 14.59 2.98 9.09
N ILE A 413 14.47 4.02 8.29
CA ILE A 413 14.47 3.93 6.83
C ILE A 413 15.91 3.82 6.32
N SER A 414 16.24 2.70 5.69
CA SER A 414 17.56 2.50 5.07
C SER A 414 17.72 3.38 3.82
N SER A 415 18.97 3.58 3.39
CA SER A 415 19.28 4.33 2.16
C SER A 415 18.61 3.72 0.92
N ASP A 416 18.53 2.39 0.84
CA ASP A 416 17.92 1.69 -0.29
C ASP A 416 16.40 1.85 -0.31
N GLU A 417 15.75 1.83 0.85
CA GLU A 417 14.32 2.12 0.98
C GLU A 417 14.02 3.59 0.64
N TRP A 418 14.82 4.54 1.13
CA TRP A 418 14.70 5.94 0.72
C TRP A 418 14.83 6.12 -0.79
N ASN A 419 15.76 5.40 -1.44
CA ASN A 419 15.90 5.42 -2.89
C ASN A 419 14.65 4.87 -3.59
N SER A 420 14.07 3.75 -3.12
CA SER A 420 12.83 3.20 -3.64
C SER A 420 11.65 4.17 -3.49
N ILE A 421 11.54 4.82 -2.35
CA ILE A 421 10.50 5.83 -2.10
C ILE A 421 10.66 6.99 -3.08
N ARG A 422 11.88 7.57 -3.19
CA ARG A 422 12.16 8.70 -4.09
C ARG A 422 11.99 8.37 -5.57
N GLN A 423 12.24 7.14 -5.98
CA GLN A 423 12.00 6.69 -7.37
C GLN A 423 10.50 6.52 -7.67
N SER A 424 9.70 6.26 -6.66
CA SER A 424 8.28 5.97 -6.80
C SER A 424 7.37 7.17 -6.55
N VAL A 425 7.77 8.07 -5.66
CA VAL A 425 6.96 9.20 -5.18
C VAL A 425 7.68 10.52 -5.45
N GLU A 426 6.95 11.47 -6.01
CA GLU A 426 7.36 12.86 -6.09
C GLU A 426 6.95 13.57 -4.80
N PHE A 427 7.93 14.08 -4.07
CA PHE A 427 7.69 14.84 -2.85
C PHE A 427 7.23 16.27 -3.16
N LYS A 428 6.78 17.01 -2.14
CA LYS A 428 6.54 18.44 -2.29
C LYS A 428 7.86 19.16 -2.61
N SER A 429 7.77 20.19 -3.41
CA SER A 429 8.87 21.08 -3.80
C SER A 429 9.03 22.20 -2.79
#